data_ddcbdb7fb0393b08b4836c0ccddf712b
#
_entry.id   ddcbdb7fb0393b08b4836c0ccddf712b
#
_cell.length_a   1.000
_cell.length_b   1.000
_cell.length_c   1.000
_cell.angle_alpha   90.00
_cell.angle_beta   90.00
_cell.angle_gamma   90.00
#
_symmetry.space_group_name_H-M   'P 1'
#
loop_
_entity.id
_entity.type
_entity.pdbx_description
1 polymer ?
#
loop_
_entity_poly.entity_id
_entity_poly.type
_entity_poly.pdbx_seq_one_letter_code
_entity_poly.pdbx_strand_id
1 'polypeptide(L)'
;DKSTRCVSCIQTSDHRFGATTAEYQILDKFAQKYGWFEIRAKCTRGSGLLNAFWLHQHDPTKQEYTPEGERKNVGDGVVEIDIIELQGRHNAAAGNDVNLNVHFTEKGHFLHHNDFDAADGFHVWAMEWEEGRIAWFCDGDRMEEYIGPTPPGKMFILLALFQYSGWIGDID
;
A
#
# COMPACT_ATOMS: atom_id res chain seq x y z
N ASP A 1 -1.35 -29.01 -11.89
CA ASP A 1 -0.60 -28.04 -11.11
C ASP A 1 -0.01 -26.99 -12.07
N LYS A 2 -0.78 -25.94 -12.33
CA LYS A 2 -0.28 -24.82 -13.14
C LYS A 2 0.31 -23.82 -12.15
N SER A 3 1.61 -23.94 -11.91
CA SER A 3 2.35 -22.90 -11.21
C SER A 3 2.18 -21.60 -11.97
N THR A 4 1.36 -20.71 -11.44
CA THR A 4 1.23 -19.34 -11.94
C THR A 4 2.55 -18.65 -11.64
N ARG A 5 3.44 -18.57 -12.62
CA ARG A 5 4.62 -17.73 -12.51
C ARG A 5 4.12 -16.29 -12.54
N CYS A 6 4.07 -15.65 -11.40
CA CYS A 6 4.01 -14.19 -11.34
C CYS A 6 5.30 -13.66 -11.96
N VAL A 7 5.21 -13.15 -13.17
CA VAL A 7 6.25 -12.31 -13.74
C VAL A 7 5.96 -10.90 -13.30
N SER A 8 6.75 -10.46 -12.37
CA SER A 8 6.67 -9.16 -11.74
C SER A 8 7.54 -8.15 -12.46
N CYS A 9 7.04 -6.96 -12.56
CA CYS A 9 7.80 -5.81 -13.04
C CYS A 9 8.23 -4.97 -11.83
N ILE A 10 9.52 -4.75 -11.64
CA ILE A 10 10.02 -3.73 -10.72
C ILE A 10 10.04 -2.44 -11.53
N GLN A 11 9.13 -1.54 -11.25
CA GLN A 11 9.14 -0.22 -11.84
C GLN A 11 9.91 0.70 -10.91
N THR A 12 11.06 1.19 -11.37
CA THR A 12 11.77 2.27 -10.68
C THR A 12 11.16 3.59 -11.14
N SER A 13 10.49 4.28 -10.23
CA SER A 13 9.90 5.58 -10.52
C SER A 13 10.83 6.71 -10.10
N ASP A 14 10.96 7.63 -11.00
CA ASP A 14 11.37 9.02 -10.87
C ASP A 14 12.75 9.35 -10.26
N HIS A 15 13.70 9.53 -11.15
CA HIS A 15 15.06 10.02 -10.85
C HIS A 15 15.15 11.50 -10.48
N ARG A 16 14.03 12.22 -10.31
CA ARG A 16 14.01 13.67 -10.08
C ARG A 16 14.62 14.09 -8.75
N PHE A 17 14.80 13.18 -7.80
CA PHE A 17 15.27 13.49 -6.45
C PHE A 17 16.53 12.75 -6.01
N GLY A 18 17.23 12.09 -6.91
CA GLY A 18 18.50 11.42 -6.60
C GLY A 18 18.38 10.13 -5.77
N ALA A 19 17.18 9.69 -5.44
CA ALA A 19 16.92 8.44 -4.76
C ALA A 19 16.15 7.47 -5.65
N THR A 20 16.43 6.18 -5.51
CA THR A 20 15.73 5.13 -6.25
C THR A 20 14.56 4.64 -5.42
N THR A 21 13.35 4.87 -5.91
CA THR A 21 12.15 4.22 -5.39
C THR A 21 11.85 2.98 -6.22
N ALA A 22 11.31 1.96 -5.59
CA ALA A 22 10.90 0.74 -6.26
C ALA A 22 9.44 0.44 -5.95
N GLU A 23 8.66 0.17 -6.99
CA GLU A 23 7.29 -0.32 -6.87
C GLU A 23 7.16 -1.62 -7.65
N TYR A 24 6.52 -2.59 -7.02
CA TYR A 24 6.24 -3.88 -7.61
C TYR A 24 4.74 -3.99 -7.85
N GLN A 25 4.35 -4.11 -9.12
CA GLN A 25 2.95 -4.19 -9.53
C GLN A 25 2.67 -5.52 -10.23
N ILE A 26 1.55 -6.15 -9.86
CA ILE A 26 1.03 -7.34 -10.55
C ILE A 26 -0.12 -6.93 -11.47
N LEU A 27 0.13 -5.92 -12.31
CA LEU A 27 -0.84 -5.44 -13.28
C LEU A 27 -1.19 -6.54 -14.30
N ASP A 28 -2.47 -6.71 -14.57
CA ASP A 28 -3.01 -7.64 -15.60
C ASP A 28 -2.66 -9.13 -15.41
N LYS A 29 -1.95 -9.49 -14.33
CA LYS A 29 -1.57 -10.89 -14.05
C LYS A 29 -2.47 -11.53 -13.01
N PHE A 30 -2.78 -10.77 -11.97
CA PHE A 30 -3.60 -11.24 -10.89
C PHE A 30 -4.41 -10.08 -10.31
N ALA A 31 -5.71 -10.25 -10.23
CA ALA A 31 -6.60 -9.35 -9.53
C ALA A 31 -7.65 -10.16 -8.80
N GLN A 32 -7.89 -9.83 -7.53
CA GLN A 32 -8.81 -10.54 -6.66
C GLN A 32 -9.82 -9.57 -6.05
N LYS A 33 -11.04 -10.04 -5.87
CA LYS A 33 -12.07 -9.39 -5.07
C LYS A 33 -12.28 -10.24 -3.84
N TYR A 34 -12.24 -9.63 -2.68
CA TYR A 34 -12.38 -10.27 -1.38
C TYR A 34 -11.29 -11.30 -1.06
N GLY A 35 -11.19 -11.69 0.20
CA GLY A 35 -10.31 -12.71 0.70
C GLY A 35 -9.22 -12.19 1.62
N TRP A 36 -8.22 -13.03 1.85
CA TRP A 36 -7.07 -12.77 2.71
C TRP A 36 -5.87 -12.36 1.88
N PHE A 37 -5.25 -11.25 2.25
CA PHE A 37 -4.03 -10.71 1.66
C PHE A 37 -2.97 -10.61 2.73
N GLU A 38 -1.80 -11.18 2.50
CA GLU A 38 -0.76 -11.30 3.51
C GLU A 38 0.62 -11.12 2.91
N ILE A 39 1.49 -10.45 3.65
CA ILE A 39 2.92 -10.35 3.37
C ILE A 39 3.72 -10.51 4.65
N ARG A 40 4.82 -11.27 4.59
CA ARG A 40 5.85 -11.25 5.62
C ARG A 40 6.97 -10.30 5.21
N ALA A 41 7.04 -9.16 5.86
CA ALA A 41 7.96 -8.09 5.50
C ALA A 41 8.64 -7.48 6.72
N LYS A 42 9.85 -6.96 6.48
CA LYS A 42 10.56 -6.07 7.39
C LYS A 42 10.60 -4.69 6.73
N CYS A 43 10.08 -3.68 7.42
CA CYS A 43 10.07 -2.32 6.91
C CYS A 43 11.46 -1.67 7.00
N THR A 44 11.68 -0.64 6.20
CA THR A 44 12.92 0.13 6.22
C THR A 44 12.80 1.33 7.14
N ARG A 45 13.91 1.70 7.79
CA ARG A 45 14.07 3.00 8.45
C ARG A 45 14.61 4.01 7.45
N GLY A 46 14.37 5.25 7.72
CA GLY A 46 14.92 6.40 7.01
C GLY A 46 13.88 7.48 6.82
N SER A 47 14.25 8.75 7.06
CA SER A 47 13.38 9.88 6.76
C SER A 47 13.07 9.94 5.27
N GLY A 48 11.88 10.34 4.91
CA GLY A 48 11.46 10.44 3.51
C GLY A 48 11.14 9.11 2.82
N LEU A 49 11.20 7.95 3.54
CA LEU A 49 10.85 6.64 3.00
C LEU A 49 9.45 6.20 3.45
N LEU A 50 8.66 5.68 2.50
CA LEU A 50 7.36 5.05 2.74
C LEU A 50 7.42 3.59 2.31
N ASN A 51 7.14 2.69 3.25
CA ASN A 51 6.93 1.28 2.97
C ASN A 51 5.43 1.05 2.78
N ALA A 52 5.02 0.50 1.65
CA ALA A 52 3.62 0.27 1.35
C ALA A 52 3.34 -1.13 0.79
N PHE A 53 2.26 -1.74 1.29
CA PHE A 53 1.61 -2.91 0.71
C PHE A 53 0.13 -2.58 0.59
N TRP A 54 -0.36 -2.52 -0.63
CA TRP A 54 -1.66 -1.95 -0.93
C TRP A 54 -2.33 -2.59 -2.13
N LEU A 55 -3.62 -2.35 -2.28
CA LEU A 55 -4.44 -2.81 -3.38
C LEU A 55 -4.99 -1.62 -4.15
N HIS A 56 -5.03 -1.73 -5.45
CA HIS A 56 -5.60 -0.71 -6.32
C HIS A 56 -6.55 -1.33 -7.34
N GLN A 57 -7.68 -0.69 -7.57
CA GLN A 57 -8.55 -1.04 -8.69
C GLN A 57 -8.09 -0.29 -9.93
N HIS A 58 -7.69 -1.03 -10.95
CA HIS A 58 -7.30 -0.47 -12.23
C HIS A 58 -8.49 -0.54 -13.20
N ASP A 59 -8.92 0.61 -13.68
CA ASP A 59 -9.82 0.69 -14.83
C ASP A 59 -9.02 1.21 -16.03
N PRO A 60 -8.60 0.33 -16.95
CA PRO A 60 -7.79 0.73 -18.10
C PRO A 60 -8.56 1.69 -19.04
N THR A 61 -9.88 1.77 -18.91
CA THR A 61 -10.70 2.67 -19.73
C THR A 61 -10.69 4.11 -19.20
N LYS A 62 -10.23 4.32 -17.97
CA LYS A 62 -10.19 5.62 -17.30
C LYS A 62 -8.77 6.17 -17.09
N GLN A 63 -7.76 5.49 -17.63
CA GLN A 63 -6.41 6.03 -17.60
C GLN A 63 -6.25 7.13 -18.65
N GLU A 64 -6.18 8.35 -18.18
CA GLU A 64 -5.70 9.47 -18.98
C GLU A 64 -4.26 9.79 -18.62
N TYR A 65 -3.43 9.91 -19.65
CA TYR A 65 -2.08 10.42 -19.52
C TYR A 65 -2.02 11.86 -20.04
N THR A 66 -1.15 12.66 -19.44
CA THR A 66 -0.82 13.97 -20.03
C THR A 66 -0.06 13.76 -21.35
N PRO A 67 0.02 14.79 -22.22
CA PRO A 67 0.86 14.72 -23.42
C PRO A 67 2.32 14.37 -23.13
N GLU A 68 2.80 14.68 -21.92
CA GLU A 68 4.15 14.40 -21.43
C GLU A 68 4.29 12.96 -20.89
N GLY A 69 3.20 12.16 -20.88
CA GLY A 69 3.18 10.78 -20.43
C GLY A 69 3.00 10.61 -18.92
N GLU A 70 2.69 11.67 -18.20
CA GLU A 70 2.37 11.59 -16.77
C GLU A 70 0.93 11.08 -16.57
N ARG A 71 0.75 10.21 -15.58
CA ARG A 71 -0.56 9.70 -15.19
C ARG A 71 -1.41 10.86 -14.65
N LYS A 72 -2.50 11.18 -15.33
CA LYS A 72 -3.52 12.05 -14.75
C LYS A 72 -4.24 11.29 -13.64
N ASN A 73 -4.24 11.87 -12.45
CA ASN A 73 -5.24 11.52 -11.46
C ASN A 73 -6.59 12.02 -11.99
N VAL A 74 -7.32 11.15 -12.69
CA VAL A 74 -8.68 11.46 -13.08
C VAL A 74 -9.47 11.43 -11.79
N GLY A 75 -9.87 12.59 -11.31
CA GLY A 75 -10.67 12.77 -10.13
C GLY A 75 -11.91 11.87 -10.14
N ASP A 76 -12.45 11.61 -8.98
CA ASP A 76 -13.64 10.81 -8.70
C ASP A 76 -13.45 9.29 -8.84
N GLY A 77 -12.62 8.70 -7.97
CA GLY A 77 -12.66 7.27 -7.77
C GLY A 77 -11.31 6.58 -7.67
N VAL A 78 -10.39 7.11 -6.89
CA VAL A 78 -9.29 6.27 -6.40
C VAL A 78 -9.93 5.17 -5.56
N VAL A 79 -9.87 3.95 -6.07
CA VAL A 79 -10.33 2.78 -5.34
C VAL A 79 -9.08 2.04 -4.89
N GLU A 80 -8.71 2.27 -3.65
CA GLU A 80 -7.46 1.81 -3.05
C GLU A 80 -7.72 1.31 -1.63
N ILE A 81 -7.01 0.28 -1.24
CA ILE A 81 -6.97 -0.23 0.14
C ILE A 81 -5.52 -0.39 0.54
N ASP A 82 -5.10 0.32 1.58
CA ASP A 82 -3.75 0.18 2.12
C ASP A 82 -3.76 -0.86 3.24
N ILE A 83 -2.96 -1.90 3.05
CA ILE A 83 -2.77 -2.95 4.04
C ILE A 83 -1.76 -2.49 5.07
N ILE A 84 -0.69 -1.83 4.62
CA ILE A 84 0.21 -1.02 5.42
C ILE A 84 0.73 0.16 4.61
N GLU A 85 0.82 1.31 5.24
CA GLU A 85 1.66 2.43 4.87
C GLU A 85 2.45 2.86 6.09
N LEU A 86 3.73 2.57 6.11
CA LEU A 86 4.60 2.82 7.25
C LEU A 86 5.71 3.79 6.87
N GLN A 87 5.74 4.91 7.58
CA GLN A 87 6.72 5.96 7.39
C GLN A 87 8.03 5.60 8.10
N GLY A 88 9.12 5.55 7.35
CA GLY A 88 10.45 5.20 7.88
C GLY A 88 11.16 6.35 8.58
N ARG A 89 10.49 7.12 9.45
CA ARG A 89 11.07 8.28 10.15
C ARG A 89 12.16 7.88 11.16
N HIS A 90 13.01 8.84 11.52
CA HIS A 90 14.17 8.63 12.39
C HIS A 90 13.87 8.41 13.87
N ASN A 91 12.72 8.83 14.37
CA ASN A 91 12.42 8.62 15.78
C ASN A 91 11.58 7.35 15.97
N ALA A 92 11.87 6.61 17.02
CA ALA A 92 11.19 5.36 17.34
C ALA A 92 9.65 5.51 17.40
N ALA A 93 9.14 6.67 17.80
CA ALA A 93 7.71 6.92 17.87
C ALA A 93 7.02 6.95 16.49
N ALA A 94 7.74 7.35 15.44
CA ALA A 94 7.17 7.42 14.10
C ALA A 94 7.28 6.10 13.31
N GLY A 95 8.26 5.24 13.64
CA GLY A 95 8.40 3.91 13.04
C GLY A 95 7.37 2.89 13.50
N ASN A 96 6.55 3.25 14.50
CA ASN A 96 5.52 2.39 15.07
C ASN A 96 4.12 2.67 14.50
N ASP A 97 3.93 3.81 13.86
CA ASP A 97 2.64 4.23 13.33
C ASP A 97 2.43 3.67 11.92
N VAL A 98 1.31 3.00 11.73
CA VAL A 98 0.90 2.42 10.45
C VAL A 98 -0.41 3.07 10.01
N ASN A 99 -0.44 3.62 8.81
CA ASN A 99 -1.69 4.03 8.18
C ASN A 99 -2.32 2.83 7.49
N LEU A 100 -3.62 2.66 7.75
CA LEU A 100 -4.48 1.61 7.21
C LEU A 100 -5.68 2.32 6.58
N ASN A 101 -5.83 2.23 5.26
CA ASN A 101 -6.79 3.09 4.58
C ASN A 101 -7.70 2.34 3.63
N VAL A 102 -8.90 2.88 3.48
CA VAL A 102 -9.84 2.56 2.40
C VAL A 102 -10.17 3.87 1.68
N HIS A 103 -9.41 4.20 0.63
CA HIS A 103 -9.62 5.42 -0.17
C HIS A 103 -10.86 5.34 -1.07
N PHE A 104 -11.87 4.68 -0.62
CA PHE A 104 -13.18 4.57 -1.25
C PHE A 104 -14.24 5.37 -0.49
N THR A 105 -13.96 5.71 0.77
CA THR A 105 -14.88 6.45 1.64
C THR A 105 -14.11 7.40 2.56
N GLU A 106 -14.76 8.46 3.02
CA GLU A 106 -14.17 9.41 3.97
C GLU A 106 -13.88 8.82 5.37
N LYS A 107 -14.46 7.67 5.70
CA LYS A 107 -14.38 7.05 7.03
C LYS A 107 -13.35 5.93 7.13
N GLY A 108 -12.66 5.62 6.05
CA GLY A 108 -11.75 4.48 5.97
C GLY A 108 -10.30 4.80 6.29
N HIS A 109 -10.01 5.76 7.17
CA HIS A 109 -8.64 6.18 7.49
C HIS A 109 -8.34 5.92 8.96
N PHE A 110 -7.32 5.09 9.22
CA PHE A 110 -6.89 4.71 10.57
C PHE A 110 -5.39 4.93 10.72
N LEU A 111 -4.99 5.41 11.87
CA LEU A 111 -3.61 5.44 12.32
C LEU A 111 -3.47 4.48 13.50
N HIS A 112 -2.85 3.34 13.27
CA HIS A 112 -2.60 2.34 14.28
C HIS A 112 -1.18 2.48 14.83
N HIS A 113 -1.04 2.42 16.15
CA HIS A 113 0.24 2.47 16.85
C HIS A 113 0.64 1.08 17.32
N ASN A 114 1.75 0.55 16.79
CA ASN A 114 2.29 -0.72 17.24
C ASN A 114 3.17 -0.53 18.51
N ASP A 115 3.23 -1.54 19.35
CA ASP A 115 4.13 -1.59 20.53
C ASP A 115 5.59 -1.94 20.16
N PHE A 116 5.89 -2.09 18.89
CA PHE A 116 7.20 -2.47 18.35
C PHE A 116 7.59 -1.57 17.16
N ASP A 117 8.88 -1.55 16.84
CA ASP A 117 9.39 -0.91 15.63
C ASP A 117 9.40 -1.91 14.47
N ALA A 118 8.59 -1.66 13.46
CA ALA A 118 8.44 -2.53 12.28
C ALA A 118 9.74 -2.71 11.47
N ALA A 119 10.78 -1.92 11.74
CA ALA A 119 12.10 -2.05 11.15
C ALA A 119 13.06 -2.92 11.96
N ASP A 120 12.70 -3.39 13.15
CA ASP A 120 13.57 -4.26 13.95
C ASP A 120 13.51 -5.72 13.51
N GLY A 121 12.38 -6.16 12.99
CA GLY A 121 12.14 -7.56 12.61
C GLY A 121 11.26 -7.74 11.39
N PHE A 122 11.03 -9.01 11.06
CA PHE A 122 10.00 -9.40 10.10
C PHE A 122 8.69 -9.61 10.82
N HIS A 123 7.65 -8.95 10.33
CA HIS A 123 6.27 -9.08 10.78
C HIS A 123 5.39 -9.61 9.66
N VAL A 124 4.27 -10.23 10.02
CA VAL A 124 3.25 -10.69 9.09
C VAL A 124 2.12 -9.67 9.07
N TRP A 125 2.04 -8.91 8.01
CA TRP A 125 1.00 -7.92 7.78
C TRP A 125 -0.09 -8.52 6.93
N ALA A 126 -1.34 -8.44 7.36
CA ALA A 126 -2.44 -9.03 6.64
C ALA A 126 -3.71 -8.19 6.68
N MET A 127 -4.58 -8.48 5.73
CA MET A 127 -5.90 -7.88 5.61
C MET A 127 -6.91 -8.94 5.17
N GLU A 128 -8.04 -8.99 5.85
CA GLU A 128 -9.23 -9.70 5.41
C GLU A 128 -10.21 -8.70 4.80
N TRP A 129 -10.59 -8.95 3.56
CA TRP A 129 -11.55 -8.13 2.84
C TRP A 129 -12.78 -8.94 2.48
N GLU A 130 -13.93 -8.49 2.96
CA GLU A 130 -15.26 -9.03 2.68
C GLU A 130 -16.20 -7.93 2.19
N GLU A 131 -17.38 -8.32 1.75
CA GLU A 131 -18.42 -7.33 1.45
C GLU A 131 -18.85 -6.60 2.72
N GLY A 132 -18.71 -5.28 2.71
CA GLY A 132 -19.08 -4.44 3.84
C GLY A 132 -18.10 -4.45 5.02
N ARG A 133 -16.96 -5.17 4.92
CA ARG A 133 -16.00 -5.26 6.02
C ARG A 133 -14.56 -5.39 5.51
N ILE A 134 -13.64 -4.69 6.18
CA ILE A 134 -12.19 -4.89 6.03
C ILE A 134 -11.58 -4.92 7.43
N ALA A 135 -10.72 -5.91 7.71
CA ALA A 135 -9.99 -6.00 8.97
C ALA A 135 -8.50 -6.16 8.70
N TRP A 136 -7.66 -5.47 9.47
CA TRP A 136 -6.21 -5.51 9.35
C TRP A 136 -5.58 -6.22 10.54
N PHE A 137 -4.48 -6.91 10.28
CA PHE A 137 -3.78 -7.75 11.26
C PHE A 137 -2.27 -7.55 11.17
N CYS A 138 -1.60 -7.66 12.32
CA CYS A 138 -0.15 -7.82 12.41
C CYS A 138 0.17 -9.02 13.31
N ASP A 139 0.99 -9.96 12.80
CA ASP A 139 1.39 -11.19 13.50
C ASP A 139 0.21 -12.02 14.04
N GLY A 140 -0.94 -11.92 13.38
CA GLY A 140 -2.19 -12.59 13.73
C GLY A 140 -3.11 -11.81 14.68
N ASP A 141 -2.64 -10.75 15.28
CA ASP A 141 -3.45 -9.87 16.12
C ASP A 141 -4.16 -8.80 15.27
N ARG A 142 -5.45 -8.60 15.54
CA ARG A 142 -6.23 -7.59 14.81
C ARG A 142 -5.85 -6.19 15.26
N MET A 143 -5.41 -5.36 14.31
CA MET A 143 -5.10 -3.96 14.51
C MET A 143 -6.35 -3.09 14.47
N GLU A 144 -7.06 -3.12 13.33
CA GLU A 144 -8.21 -2.26 13.07
C GLU A 144 -9.30 -3.00 12.30
N GLU A 145 -10.51 -2.44 12.28
CA GLU A 145 -11.64 -2.94 11.50
C GLU A 145 -12.47 -1.79 10.93
N TYR A 146 -12.72 -1.85 9.64
CA TYR A 146 -13.63 -0.97 8.93
C TYR A 146 -14.93 -1.70 8.60
N ILE A 147 -16.07 -1.11 8.95
CA ILE A 147 -17.40 -1.57 8.58
C ILE A 147 -18.07 -0.48 7.74
N GLY A 148 -18.36 -0.81 6.49
CA GLY A 148 -18.95 0.15 5.55
C GLY A 148 -18.86 -0.34 4.11
N PRO A 149 -19.20 0.50 3.13
CA PRO A 149 -19.06 0.15 1.72
C PRO A 149 -17.63 -0.23 1.38
N THR A 150 -17.43 -1.34 0.69
CA THR A 150 -16.12 -1.82 0.24
C THR A 150 -16.02 -1.78 -1.28
N PRO A 151 -14.81 -1.72 -1.86
CA PRO A 151 -14.62 -1.66 -3.31
C PRO A 151 -15.40 -2.74 -4.05
N PRO A 152 -16.13 -2.37 -5.12
CA PRO A 152 -17.02 -3.32 -5.80
C PRO A 152 -16.32 -4.22 -6.81
N GLY A 153 -15.10 -3.88 -7.20
CA GLY A 153 -14.33 -4.55 -8.26
C GLY A 153 -13.16 -5.39 -7.74
N LYS A 154 -12.53 -6.10 -8.66
CA LYS A 154 -11.25 -6.77 -8.38
C LYS A 154 -10.14 -5.73 -8.26
N MET A 155 -9.20 -6.00 -7.37
CA MET A 155 -8.02 -5.17 -7.13
C MET A 155 -6.75 -5.97 -7.34
N PHE A 156 -5.70 -5.30 -7.79
CA PHE A 156 -4.37 -5.88 -7.92
C PHE A 156 -3.46 -5.40 -6.79
N ILE A 157 -2.43 -6.19 -6.51
CA ILE A 157 -1.49 -5.97 -5.42
C ILE A 157 -0.34 -5.07 -5.89
N LEU A 158 0.06 -4.15 -5.02
CA LEU A 158 1.24 -3.34 -5.16
C LEU A 158 2.10 -3.45 -3.89
N LEU A 159 3.41 -3.53 -4.12
CA LEU A 159 4.44 -3.42 -3.09
C LEU A 159 5.34 -2.26 -3.45
N ALA A 160 5.57 -1.36 -2.52
CA ALA A 160 6.34 -0.18 -2.81
C ALA A 160 7.24 0.25 -1.66
N LEU A 161 8.40 0.77 -2.04
CA LEU A 161 9.26 1.59 -1.21
C LEU A 161 9.39 2.93 -1.94
N PHE A 162 8.70 3.93 -1.42
CA PHE A 162 8.68 5.27 -2.01
C PHE A 162 9.56 6.25 -1.25
N GLN A 163 10.10 7.18 -2.00
CA GLN A 163 10.51 8.47 -1.48
C GLN A 163 9.35 9.45 -1.66
N TYR A 164 8.88 10.08 -0.58
CA TYR A 164 7.76 11.00 -0.66
C TYR A 164 7.91 12.18 0.30
N SER A 165 8.79 13.12 -0.06
CA SER A 165 9.14 14.27 0.77
C SER A 165 7.94 15.17 1.16
N GLY A 166 6.92 15.26 0.34
CA GLY A 166 5.73 16.07 0.59
C GLY A 166 4.89 15.61 1.79
N TRP A 167 5.02 14.35 2.22
CA TRP A 167 4.24 13.79 3.32
C TRP A 167 5.10 13.23 4.45
N ILE A 168 6.23 12.61 4.12
CA ILE A 168 7.03 11.84 5.08
C ILE A 168 8.40 12.47 5.37
N GLY A 169 8.64 13.68 4.88
CA GLY A 169 9.84 14.46 5.12
C GLY A 169 10.95 14.20 4.10
N ASP A 170 12.02 14.95 4.25
CA ASP A 170 13.19 14.83 3.37
C ASP A 170 13.99 13.57 3.68
N ILE A 171 14.68 13.07 2.67
CA ILE A 171 15.69 12.01 2.85
C ILE A 171 16.92 12.64 3.48
N ASP A 172 17.51 11.96 4.46
CA ASP A 172 18.79 12.31 5.05
C ASP A 172 19.97 11.79 4.23
#